data_b5e13a40b3bd741dcf5dfecd2238d0d1
#
_entry.id   b5e13a40b3bd741dcf5dfecd2238d0d1
#
_cell.length_a   1.000
_cell.length_b   1.000
_cell.length_c   1.000
_cell.angle_alpha   90.00
_cell.angle_beta   90.00
_cell.angle_gamma   90.00
#
_symmetry.space_group_name_H-M   'P 1'
#
loop_
_entity.id
_entity.type
_entity.pdbx_description
1 polymer ?
#
loop_
_entity_poly.entity_id
_entity_poly.type
_entity_poly.pdbx_seq_one_letter_code
_entity_poly.pdbx_strand_id
1 'polypeptide(L)'
;PYIYQYEKLLEGALLAGGQRLWIYDSPVSHKDGMLNAACRKRYGELFDCAERAVAGDSVLLRRVRLTRLPLMYSNLEIARTTADKDLGAVVSELDAFEKYVTQFGVKTLNERNNSPQEYCRLYRKRYLPAENSNLALGARIVWIDAPAEKYRASGEKTLTDGLFGGASFVESWTGWEGKDGAFVVDLGRDVTFSTVETDFLHQLGQWILLPRSVRYSTSSDNADWTPFGQVEFPEDQSVPVKFVPAAVTAAQPVRARYVKVEIEGVKTCPPWHYGVGCPCWFFLDEVTVK
;
A
#
# COMPACT_ATOMS: atom_id res chain seq x y z
N PRO A 1 -12.13 8.09 -33.12
CA PRO A 1 -13.48 7.99 -32.53
C PRO A 1 -13.45 7.32 -31.14
N TYR A 2 -12.66 6.23 -30.94
CA TYR A 2 -12.66 5.47 -29.68
C TYR A 2 -12.12 6.25 -28.48
N ILE A 3 -11.03 7.02 -28.64
CA ILE A 3 -10.48 7.87 -27.55
C ILE A 3 -11.51 8.93 -27.15
N TYR A 4 -12.18 9.55 -28.10
CA TYR A 4 -13.25 10.49 -27.80
C TYR A 4 -14.41 9.85 -27.01
N GLN A 5 -14.78 8.61 -27.37
CA GLN A 5 -15.80 7.85 -26.60
C GLN A 5 -15.33 7.56 -25.18
N TYR A 6 -14.06 7.19 -25.00
CA TYR A 6 -13.46 7.01 -23.68
C TYR A 6 -13.55 8.29 -22.82
N GLU A 7 -13.14 9.44 -23.39
CA GLU A 7 -13.20 10.72 -22.70
C GLU A 7 -14.64 11.11 -22.31
N LYS A 8 -15.60 10.91 -23.21
CA LYS A 8 -17.02 11.18 -22.94
C LYS A 8 -17.62 10.25 -21.88
N LEU A 9 -17.24 8.99 -21.86
CA LEU A 9 -17.68 8.07 -20.81
C LEU A 9 -17.07 8.41 -19.45
N LEU A 10 -15.79 8.79 -19.42
CA LEU A 10 -15.10 9.19 -18.20
C LEU A 10 -15.75 10.46 -17.61
N GLU A 11 -15.98 11.48 -18.46
CA GLU A 11 -16.67 12.71 -18.08
C GLU A 11 -18.08 12.43 -17.56
N GLY A 12 -18.85 11.60 -18.28
CA GLY A 12 -20.21 11.24 -17.90
C GLY A 12 -20.27 10.48 -16.58
N ALA A 13 -19.35 9.56 -16.34
CA ALA A 13 -19.28 8.80 -15.09
C ALA A 13 -18.88 9.70 -13.90
N LEU A 14 -17.97 10.67 -14.10
CA LEU A 14 -17.61 11.65 -13.10
C LEU A 14 -18.80 12.53 -12.71
N LEU A 15 -19.52 13.07 -13.70
CA LEU A 15 -20.69 13.94 -13.48
C LEU A 15 -21.85 13.19 -12.82
N ALA A 16 -22.14 11.97 -13.28
CA ALA A 16 -23.21 11.14 -12.72
C ALA A 16 -22.94 10.74 -11.26
N GLY A 17 -21.66 10.53 -10.91
CA GLY A 17 -21.26 10.20 -9.53
C GLY A 17 -21.27 11.37 -8.57
N GLY A 18 -21.47 12.61 -9.03
CA GLY A 18 -21.39 13.82 -8.21
C GLY A 18 -20.01 14.01 -7.55
N GLN A 19 -19.01 13.30 -8.04
CA GLN A 19 -17.66 13.33 -7.49
C GLN A 19 -16.91 14.56 -7.97
N ARG A 20 -16.03 15.06 -7.09
CA ARG A 20 -15.08 16.11 -7.43
C ARG A 20 -13.69 15.52 -7.52
N LEU A 21 -12.93 15.92 -8.52
CA LEU A 21 -11.50 15.61 -8.61
C LEU A 21 -10.73 16.62 -7.76
N TRP A 22 -9.87 16.09 -6.90
CA TRP A 22 -8.93 16.88 -6.12
C TRP A 22 -7.54 16.67 -6.69
N ILE A 23 -6.71 17.68 -6.67
CA ILE A 23 -5.34 17.63 -7.22
C ILE A 23 -4.47 16.55 -6.57
N TYR A 24 -4.81 16.13 -5.35
CA TYR A 24 -4.09 15.10 -4.60
C TYR A 24 -4.86 13.77 -4.49
N ASP A 25 -5.90 13.60 -5.30
CA ASP A 25 -6.64 12.34 -5.34
C ASP A 25 -5.79 11.20 -5.91
N SER A 26 -6.17 9.99 -5.50
CA SER A 26 -5.64 8.76 -6.07
C SER A 26 -6.72 8.03 -6.89
N PRO A 27 -6.34 7.13 -7.80
CA PRO A 27 -7.31 6.26 -8.50
C PRO A 27 -8.21 5.47 -7.55
N VAL A 28 -7.69 5.11 -6.36
CA VAL A 28 -8.43 4.34 -5.35
C VAL A 28 -9.62 5.12 -4.80
N SER A 29 -9.52 6.44 -4.65
CA SER A 29 -10.64 7.31 -4.22
C SER A 29 -11.84 7.26 -5.16
N HIS A 30 -11.64 6.83 -6.40
CA HIS A 30 -12.67 6.80 -7.45
C HIS A 30 -13.06 5.39 -7.89
N LYS A 31 -12.59 4.35 -7.17
CA LYS A 31 -12.80 2.93 -7.52
C LYS A 31 -14.28 2.50 -7.55
N ASP A 32 -15.13 3.18 -6.79
CA ASP A 32 -16.56 2.92 -6.73
C ASP A 32 -17.39 3.91 -7.58
N GLY A 33 -16.72 4.88 -8.20
CA GLY A 33 -17.30 5.89 -9.09
C GLY A 33 -16.86 5.74 -10.53
N MET A 34 -16.23 6.77 -11.10
CA MET A 34 -15.78 6.80 -12.49
C MET A 34 -14.75 5.73 -12.86
N LEU A 35 -14.07 5.14 -11.88
CA LEU A 35 -13.12 4.04 -12.04
C LEU A 35 -13.64 2.71 -11.48
N ASN A 36 -14.97 2.54 -11.36
CA ASN A 36 -15.52 1.24 -10.96
C ASN A 36 -15.18 0.14 -11.99
N ALA A 37 -15.34 -1.12 -11.60
CA ALA A 37 -14.92 -2.26 -12.42
C ALA A 37 -15.56 -2.28 -13.81
N ALA A 38 -16.87 -1.93 -13.93
CA ALA A 38 -17.57 -1.88 -15.21
C ALA A 38 -17.04 -0.77 -16.11
N CYS A 39 -16.81 0.43 -15.56
CA CYS A 39 -16.22 1.55 -16.28
C CYS A 39 -14.82 1.22 -16.78
N ARG A 40 -13.93 0.72 -15.91
CA ARG A 40 -12.55 0.36 -16.29
C ARG A 40 -12.51 -0.72 -17.38
N LYS A 41 -13.37 -1.73 -17.29
CA LYS A 41 -13.53 -2.73 -18.34
C LYS A 41 -13.92 -2.08 -19.67
N ARG A 42 -14.90 -1.20 -19.66
CA ARG A 42 -15.35 -0.50 -20.87
C ARG A 42 -14.29 0.42 -21.45
N TYR A 43 -13.55 1.11 -20.62
CA TYR A 43 -12.40 1.94 -21.05
C TYR A 43 -11.33 1.08 -21.73
N GLY A 44 -10.99 -0.06 -21.14
CA GLY A 44 -10.06 -1.04 -21.75
C GLY A 44 -10.49 -1.51 -23.12
N GLU A 45 -11.76 -1.90 -23.29
CA GLU A 45 -12.34 -2.31 -24.58
C GLU A 45 -12.24 -1.21 -25.66
N LEU A 46 -12.43 0.06 -25.29
CA LEU A 46 -12.27 1.19 -26.20
C LEU A 46 -10.81 1.39 -26.64
N PHE A 47 -9.86 1.25 -25.71
CA PHE A 47 -8.43 1.28 -26.05
C PHE A 47 -8.04 0.10 -26.94
N ASP A 48 -8.54 -1.10 -26.68
CA ASP A 48 -8.30 -2.27 -27.56
C ASP A 48 -8.85 -2.05 -28.98
N CYS A 49 -10.02 -1.43 -29.11
CA CYS A 49 -10.57 -1.03 -30.41
C CYS A 49 -9.70 0.04 -31.07
N ALA A 50 -9.23 1.03 -30.31
CA ALA A 50 -8.36 2.08 -30.83
C ALA A 50 -7.02 1.52 -31.33
N GLU A 51 -6.37 0.64 -30.56
CA GLU A 51 -5.11 -0.01 -30.95
C GLU A 51 -5.27 -0.84 -32.22
N ARG A 52 -6.35 -1.64 -32.32
CA ARG A 52 -6.65 -2.41 -33.53
C ARG A 52 -6.88 -1.51 -34.76
N ALA A 53 -7.59 -0.40 -34.59
CA ALA A 53 -7.89 0.51 -35.68
C ALA A 53 -6.64 1.21 -36.26
N VAL A 54 -5.56 1.32 -35.49
CA VAL A 54 -4.31 1.98 -35.87
C VAL A 54 -3.12 1.02 -35.92
N ALA A 55 -3.35 -0.28 -35.93
CA ALA A 55 -2.28 -1.29 -35.84
C ALA A 55 -1.22 -1.17 -36.95
N GLY A 56 -1.58 -0.68 -38.11
CA GLY A 56 -0.67 -0.44 -39.26
C GLY A 56 0.10 0.88 -39.19
N ASP A 57 -0.18 1.75 -38.22
CA ASP A 57 0.48 3.05 -38.07
C ASP A 57 1.20 3.11 -36.69
N SER A 58 2.52 2.96 -36.72
CA SER A 58 3.32 2.92 -35.51
C SER A 58 3.29 4.22 -34.69
N VAL A 59 3.09 5.37 -35.35
CA VAL A 59 3.02 6.68 -34.69
C VAL A 59 1.69 6.83 -33.96
N LEU A 60 0.58 6.50 -34.63
CA LEU A 60 -0.74 6.55 -34.01
C LEU A 60 -0.87 5.49 -32.90
N LEU A 61 -0.37 4.28 -33.14
CA LEU A 61 -0.37 3.22 -32.12
C LEU A 61 0.38 3.64 -30.86
N ARG A 62 1.55 4.27 -31.02
CA ARG A 62 2.31 4.84 -29.90
C ARG A 62 1.49 5.88 -29.13
N ARG A 63 0.81 6.78 -29.82
CA ARG A 63 -0.05 7.81 -29.19
C ARG A 63 -1.21 7.18 -28.40
N VAL A 64 -1.91 6.21 -28.98
CA VAL A 64 -2.98 5.48 -28.29
C VAL A 64 -2.47 4.83 -27.01
N ARG A 65 -1.34 4.12 -27.07
CA ARG A 65 -0.75 3.46 -25.90
C ARG A 65 -0.28 4.43 -24.83
N LEU A 66 0.26 5.60 -25.21
CA LEU A 66 0.57 6.65 -24.26
C LEU A 66 -0.68 7.16 -23.54
N THR A 67 -1.77 7.36 -24.27
CA THR A 67 -3.06 7.79 -23.69
C THR A 67 -3.68 6.72 -22.79
N ARG A 68 -3.35 5.44 -22.99
CA ARG A 68 -3.81 4.31 -22.16
C ARG A 68 -3.08 4.23 -20.81
N LEU A 69 -1.86 4.77 -20.68
CA LEU A 69 -1.04 4.63 -19.46
C LEU A 69 -1.76 5.06 -18.17
N PRO A 70 -2.52 6.18 -18.11
CA PRO A 70 -3.27 6.54 -16.90
C PRO A 70 -4.31 5.49 -16.49
N LEU A 71 -4.97 4.82 -17.44
CA LEU A 71 -5.89 3.73 -17.14
C LEU A 71 -5.15 2.51 -16.56
N MET A 72 -4.02 2.14 -17.16
CA MET A 72 -3.19 1.02 -16.66
C MET A 72 -2.68 1.30 -15.26
N TYR A 73 -2.17 2.50 -15.00
CA TYR A 73 -1.78 2.93 -13.66
C TYR A 73 -2.96 2.86 -12.66
N SER A 74 -4.14 3.34 -13.07
CA SER A 74 -5.34 3.29 -12.23
C SER A 74 -5.77 1.85 -11.91
N ASN A 75 -5.67 0.94 -12.88
CA ASN A 75 -5.95 -0.48 -12.68
C ASN A 75 -5.00 -1.10 -11.65
N LEU A 76 -3.70 -0.81 -11.74
CA LEU A 76 -2.69 -1.28 -10.80
C LEU A 76 -2.93 -0.73 -9.39
N GLU A 77 -3.18 0.58 -9.26
CA GLU A 77 -3.45 1.21 -7.96
C GLU A 77 -4.69 0.63 -7.28
N ILE A 78 -5.76 0.40 -8.03
CA ILE A 78 -6.98 -0.21 -7.49
C ILE A 78 -6.73 -1.69 -7.14
N ALA A 79 -6.01 -2.42 -7.99
CA ALA A 79 -5.71 -3.83 -7.75
C ALA A 79 -4.92 -4.05 -6.46
N ARG A 80 -3.95 -3.18 -6.12
CA ARG A 80 -3.17 -3.33 -4.87
C ARG A 80 -4.03 -3.21 -3.61
N THR A 81 -5.18 -2.53 -3.68
CA THR A 81 -6.13 -2.36 -2.57
C THR A 81 -7.31 -3.35 -2.64
N THR A 82 -7.26 -4.34 -3.52
CA THR A 82 -8.31 -5.35 -3.71
C THR A 82 -7.80 -6.71 -3.22
N ALA A 83 -8.47 -7.30 -2.24
CA ALA A 83 -8.08 -8.58 -1.64
C ALA A 83 -8.15 -9.74 -2.65
N ASP A 84 -9.30 -9.93 -3.31
CA ASP A 84 -9.56 -11.03 -4.25
C ASP A 84 -9.22 -10.64 -5.69
N LYS A 85 -7.98 -10.18 -5.93
CA LYS A 85 -7.51 -9.81 -7.26
C LYS A 85 -7.01 -11.00 -8.07
N ASP A 86 -7.22 -10.98 -9.37
CA ASP A 86 -6.57 -11.89 -10.30
C ASP A 86 -5.09 -11.51 -10.46
N LEU A 87 -4.22 -12.22 -9.76
CA LEU A 87 -2.78 -11.96 -9.77
C LEU A 87 -2.18 -12.10 -11.18
N GLY A 88 -2.65 -13.04 -12.00
CA GLY A 88 -2.17 -13.21 -13.37
C GLY A 88 -2.48 -11.99 -14.24
N ALA A 89 -3.70 -11.47 -14.13
CA ALA A 89 -4.10 -10.25 -14.84
C ALA A 89 -3.30 -9.03 -14.35
N VAL A 90 -3.07 -8.90 -13.04
CA VAL A 90 -2.28 -7.79 -12.46
C VAL A 90 -0.83 -7.84 -12.93
N VAL A 91 -0.20 -9.03 -12.93
CA VAL A 91 1.17 -9.18 -13.45
C VAL A 91 1.25 -8.79 -14.92
N SER A 92 0.30 -9.26 -15.74
CA SER A 92 0.25 -8.93 -17.17
C SER A 92 0.09 -7.43 -17.42
N GLU A 93 -0.76 -6.75 -16.65
CA GLU A 93 -0.95 -5.29 -16.71
C GLU A 93 0.33 -4.54 -16.30
N LEU A 94 1.00 -4.99 -15.22
CA LEU A 94 2.25 -4.40 -14.73
C LEU A 94 3.39 -4.53 -15.75
N ASP A 95 3.54 -5.70 -16.36
CA ASP A 95 4.55 -5.95 -17.38
C ASP A 95 4.32 -5.10 -18.63
N ALA A 96 3.06 -4.97 -19.06
CA ALA A 96 2.68 -4.11 -20.17
C ALA A 96 2.91 -2.62 -19.85
N PHE A 97 2.57 -2.18 -18.63
CA PHE A 97 2.81 -0.83 -18.16
C PHE A 97 4.30 -0.49 -18.15
N GLU A 98 5.14 -1.33 -17.53
CA GLU A 98 6.59 -1.13 -17.49
C GLU A 98 7.21 -1.09 -18.87
N LYS A 99 6.79 -1.98 -19.77
CA LYS A 99 7.21 -1.99 -21.18
C LYS A 99 6.90 -0.65 -21.86
N TYR A 100 5.69 -0.12 -21.70
CA TYR A 100 5.29 1.11 -22.37
C TYR A 100 5.96 2.34 -21.78
N VAL A 101 6.02 2.47 -20.45
CA VAL A 101 6.70 3.62 -19.83
C VAL A 101 8.19 3.66 -20.20
N THR A 102 8.84 2.49 -20.31
CA THR A 102 10.23 2.38 -20.74
C THR A 102 10.37 2.71 -22.23
N GLN A 103 9.59 2.09 -23.10
CA GLN A 103 9.62 2.29 -24.55
C GLN A 103 9.34 3.75 -24.94
N PHE A 104 8.47 4.43 -24.20
CA PHE A 104 8.06 5.80 -24.49
C PHE A 104 8.88 6.85 -23.77
N GLY A 105 9.82 6.43 -22.92
CA GLY A 105 10.72 7.32 -22.20
C GLY A 105 9.99 8.18 -21.15
N VAL A 106 8.94 7.64 -20.51
CA VAL A 106 8.26 8.31 -19.39
C VAL A 106 9.21 8.35 -18.21
N LYS A 107 9.55 9.53 -17.74
CA LYS A 107 10.55 9.74 -16.70
C LYS A 107 9.96 9.79 -15.30
N THR A 108 8.75 10.33 -15.17
CA THR A 108 8.09 10.56 -13.88
C THR A 108 6.62 10.22 -13.96
N LEU A 109 6.06 9.68 -12.86
CA LEU A 109 4.63 9.39 -12.73
C LEU A 109 3.84 10.57 -12.19
N ASN A 110 4.48 11.46 -11.43
CA ASN A 110 3.85 12.60 -10.76
C ASN A 110 4.85 13.73 -10.51
N GLU A 111 4.34 14.83 -9.95
CA GLU A 111 5.12 16.02 -9.60
C GLU A 111 6.26 15.76 -8.59
N ARG A 112 6.20 14.66 -7.84
CA ARG A 112 7.22 14.28 -6.84
C ARG A 112 8.38 13.49 -7.47
N ASN A 113 8.48 13.45 -8.79
CA ASN A 113 9.51 12.76 -9.55
C ASN A 113 9.60 11.24 -9.29
N ASN A 114 8.48 10.58 -8.94
CA ASN A 114 8.46 9.14 -8.79
C ASN A 114 8.76 8.46 -10.14
N SER A 115 9.81 7.64 -10.16
CA SER A 115 10.21 6.90 -11.36
C SER A 115 9.23 5.77 -11.66
N PRO A 116 8.77 5.60 -12.91
CA PRO A 116 7.94 4.47 -13.30
C PRO A 116 8.61 3.11 -13.06
N GLN A 117 9.92 3.01 -13.27
CA GLN A 117 10.70 1.79 -13.05
C GLN A 117 10.75 1.43 -11.56
N GLU A 118 10.98 2.42 -10.70
CA GLU A 118 10.97 2.21 -9.26
C GLU A 118 9.57 1.83 -8.77
N TYR A 119 8.52 2.44 -9.29
CA TYR A 119 7.13 2.04 -9.03
C TYR A 119 6.90 0.56 -9.37
N CYS A 120 7.27 0.11 -10.57
CA CYS A 120 7.10 -1.29 -10.99
C CYS A 120 7.91 -2.25 -10.12
N ARG A 121 9.15 -1.88 -9.74
CA ARG A 121 10.00 -2.66 -8.84
C ARG A 121 9.37 -2.82 -7.46
N LEU A 122 8.87 -1.72 -6.88
CA LEU A 122 8.18 -1.71 -5.58
C LEU A 122 6.88 -2.49 -5.66
N TYR A 123 6.13 -2.34 -6.76
CA TYR A 123 4.88 -3.07 -6.96
C TYR A 123 5.09 -4.58 -6.89
N ARG A 124 6.09 -5.10 -7.63
CA ARG A 124 6.43 -6.53 -7.59
C ARG A 124 6.86 -6.99 -6.20
N LYS A 125 7.71 -6.21 -5.54
CA LYS A 125 8.21 -6.56 -4.22
C LYS A 125 7.12 -6.57 -3.15
N ARG A 126 6.19 -5.59 -3.20
CA ARG A 126 5.30 -5.28 -2.11
C ARG A 126 3.87 -5.81 -2.32
N TYR A 127 3.35 -5.72 -3.54
CA TYR A 127 1.94 -6.03 -3.84
C TYR A 127 1.73 -7.32 -4.63
N LEU A 128 2.81 -7.95 -5.06
CA LEU A 128 2.84 -9.27 -5.69
C LEU A 128 3.77 -10.19 -4.92
N PRO A 129 3.49 -10.52 -3.65
CA PRO A 129 4.33 -11.43 -2.90
C PRO A 129 4.36 -12.80 -3.59
N ALA A 130 5.56 -13.31 -3.84
CA ALA A 130 5.73 -14.69 -4.20
C ALA A 130 5.30 -15.55 -3.02
N GLU A 131 4.31 -16.43 -3.24
CA GLU A 131 3.79 -17.41 -2.28
C GLU A 131 3.48 -16.85 -0.87
N ASN A 132 2.20 -16.70 -0.60
CA ASN A 132 1.65 -16.15 0.63
C ASN A 132 1.88 -17.12 1.80
N SER A 133 3.06 -17.07 2.41
CA SER A 133 3.35 -17.80 3.66
C SER A 133 3.01 -16.98 4.92
N ASN A 134 2.24 -15.88 4.81
CA ASN A 134 1.85 -15.07 5.96
C ASN A 134 0.83 -15.82 6.83
N LEU A 135 1.29 -16.40 7.94
CA LEU A 135 0.47 -17.10 8.91
C LEU A 135 -0.49 -16.16 9.66
N ALA A 136 -0.26 -14.86 9.62
CA ALA A 136 -1.14 -13.87 10.23
C ALA A 136 -2.27 -13.39 9.30
N LEU A 137 -2.32 -13.86 8.04
CA LEU A 137 -3.35 -13.41 7.09
C LEU A 137 -4.77 -13.73 7.63
N GLY A 138 -5.58 -12.68 7.77
CA GLY A 138 -6.93 -12.76 8.32
C GLY A 138 -7.00 -12.98 9.84
N ALA A 139 -5.87 -12.97 10.56
CA ALA A 139 -5.80 -13.07 12.00
C ALA A 139 -6.49 -11.89 12.68
N ARG A 140 -7.06 -12.13 13.86
CA ARG A 140 -7.71 -11.08 14.63
C ARG A 140 -6.69 -10.22 15.36
N ILE A 141 -6.88 -8.90 15.34
CA ILE A 141 -6.12 -7.94 16.13
C ILE A 141 -6.88 -7.59 17.40
N VAL A 142 -6.20 -7.68 18.54
CA VAL A 142 -6.70 -7.19 19.84
C VAL A 142 -5.89 -5.98 20.23
N TRP A 143 -6.52 -4.81 20.22
CA TRP A 143 -5.86 -3.56 20.54
C TRP A 143 -5.59 -3.43 22.04
N ILE A 144 -4.36 -3.07 22.41
CA ILE A 144 -3.97 -2.61 23.75
C ILE A 144 -3.95 -1.08 23.72
N ASP A 145 -3.22 -0.49 22.77
CA ASP A 145 -3.22 0.94 22.46
C ASP A 145 -3.74 1.13 21.03
N ALA A 146 -5.04 1.41 20.90
CA ALA A 146 -5.71 1.48 19.61
C ALA A 146 -5.21 2.66 18.76
N PRO A 147 -5.14 2.48 17.41
CA PRO A 147 -4.84 3.57 16.48
C PRO A 147 -5.95 4.61 16.42
N ALA A 148 -5.71 5.69 15.69
CA ALA A 148 -6.73 6.67 15.37
C ALA A 148 -7.83 6.02 14.50
N GLU A 149 -9.10 6.23 14.86
CA GLU A 149 -10.25 5.57 14.21
C GLU A 149 -10.31 5.84 12.70
N LYS A 150 -9.98 7.07 12.28
CA LYS A 150 -9.95 7.48 10.86
C LYS A 150 -8.92 6.72 9.99
N TYR A 151 -7.98 6.00 10.62
CA TYR A 151 -6.93 5.21 9.96
C TYR A 151 -6.98 3.73 10.39
N ARG A 152 -8.18 3.16 10.45
CA ARG A 152 -8.44 1.76 10.77
C ARG A 152 -9.53 1.21 9.85
N ALA A 153 -9.25 1.20 8.55
CA ALA A 153 -10.24 0.94 7.50
C ALA A 153 -10.88 -0.46 7.58
N SER A 154 -10.09 -1.51 7.88
CA SER A 154 -10.56 -2.91 7.93
C SER A 154 -10.88 -3.40 9.35
N GLY A 155 -11.03 -2.50 10.32
CA GLY A 155 -11.39 -2.84 11.70
C GLY A 155 -10.36 -3.73 12.40
N GLU A 156 -10.79 -4.90 12.90
CA GLU A 156 -9.94 -5.85 13.63
C GLU A 156 -8.93 -6.61 12.75
N LYS A 157 -9.04 -6.50 11.43
CA LYS A 157 -8.14 -7.16 10.48
C LYS A 157 -7.25 -6.21 9.69
N THR A 158 -7.26 -4.94 10.02
CA THR A 158 -6.59 -3.89 9.24
C THR A 158 -5.07 -4.05 9.12
N LEU A 159 -4.44 -4.87 9.97
CA LEU A 159 -3.01 -5.18 9.91
C LEU A 159 -2.73 -6.62 9.46
N THR A 160 -3.74 -7.35 9.01
CA THR A 160 -3.65 -8.75 8.63
C THR A 160 -4.54 -9.09 7.43
N ASP A 161 -4.96 -8.07 6.67
CA ASP A 161 -5.84 -8.23 5.51
C ASP A 161 -5.09 -8.51 4.20
N GLY A 162 -3.76 -8.50 4.24
CA GLY A 162 -2.90 -8.71 3.08
C GLY A 162 -2.81 -7.51 2.14
N LEU A 163 -3.29 -6.33 2.57
CA LEU A 163 -3.31 -5.12 1.77
C LEU A 163 -2.23 -4.14 2.23
N PHE A 164 -1.16 -4.06 1.46
CA PHE A 164 -0.07 -3.13 1.74
C PHE A 164 -0.41 -1.70 1.29
N GLY A 165 -0.14 -0.73 2.14
CA GLY A 165 -0.30 0.68 1.86
C GLY A 165 0.66 1.21 0.79
N GLY A 166 0.24 2.22 0.05
CA GLY A 166 1.04 2.94 -0.93
C GLY A 166 1.63 4.24 -0.38
N ALA A 167 2.04 5.13 -1.26
CA ALA A 167 2.56 6.45 -0.89
C ALA A 167 1.47 7.39 -0.33
N SER A 168 0.20 7.03 -0.46
CA SER A 168 -0.92 7.73 0.17
C SER A 168 -1.19 7.13 1.54
N PHE A 169 -0.98 7.90 2.61
CA PHE A 169 -1.17 7.45 4.00
C PHE A 169 -2.64 7.20 4.39
N VAL A 170 -3.59 7.54 3.52
CA VAL A 170 -5.02 7.30 3.75
C VAL A 170 -5.49 5.93 3.27
N GLU A 171 -4.62 5.16 2.61
CA GLU A 171 -4.95 3.89 1.98
C GLU A 171 -4.19 2.74 2.63
N SER A 172 -4.90 1.79 3.23
CA SER A 172 -4.36 0.57 3.85
C SER A 172 -3.31 0.82 4.95
N TRP A 173 -3.28 2.01 5.51
CA TRP A 173 -2.39 2.37 6.61
C TRP A 173 -3.16 2.55 7.92
N THR A 174 -2.55 2.11 9.00
CA THR A 174 -3.04 2.27 10.36
C THR A 174 -2.14 3.22 11.12
N GLY A 175 -2.71 4.31 11.69
CA GLY A 175 -1.93 5.44 12.22
C GLY A 175 -2.17 5.73 13.70
N TRP A 176 -1.09 6.07 14.42
CA TRP A 176 -1.12 6.55 15.80
C TRP A 176 -0.52 7.96 15.87
N GLU A 177 -1.20 8.86 16.58
CA GLU A 177 -0.80 10.26 16.74
C GLU A 177 -0.33 10.54 18.15
N GLY A 178 0.90 11.02 18.29
CA GLY A 178 1.44 11.54 19.55
C GLY A 178 1.53 10.53 20.71
N LYS A 179 1.51 9.24 20.42
CA LYS A 179 1.48 8.18 21.43
C LYS A 179 2.23 6.92 20.97
N ASP A 180 2.34 5.95 21.87
CA ASP A 180 2.80 4.61 21.56
C ASP A 180 1.65 3.78 20.93
N GLY A 181 1.98 2.62 20.37
CA GLY A 181 1.03 1.66 19.86
C GLY A 181 1.30 0.26 20.41
N ALA A 182 0.23 -0.48 20.71
CA ALA A 182 0.37 -1.87 21.13
C ALA A 182 -0.85 -2.70 20.76
N PHE A 183 -0.63 -3.92 20.32
CA PHE A 183 -1.69 -4.86 19.96
C PHE A 183 -1.21 -6.31 20.00
N VAL A 184 -2.16 -7.23 20.01
CA VAL A 184 -1.92 -8.66 19.92
C VAL A 184 -2.55 -9.20 18.63
N VAL A 185 -1.79 -9.98 17.88
CA VAL A 185 -2.25 -10.78 16.74
C VAL A 185 -2.60 -12.17 17.28
N ASP A 186 -3.86 -12.58 17.18
CA ASP A 186 -4.31 -13.95 17.48
C ASP A 186 -4.32 -14.78 16.19
N LEU A 187 -3.34 -15.67 16.05
CA LEU A 187 -3.19 -16.57 14.90
C LEU A 187 -4.25 -17.70 14.89
N GLY A 188 -5.16 -17.71 15.90
CA GLY A 188 -6.27 -18.66 16.04
C GLY A 188 -5.86 -20.04 16.56
N ARG A 189 -4.60 -20.41 16.43
CA ARG A 189 -4.01 -21.67 16.91
C ARG A 189 -2.53 -21.53 17.10
N ASP A 190 -1.91 -22.45 17.82
CA ASP A 190 -0.45 -22.56 17.84
C ASP A 190 0.08 -22.90 16.44
N VAL A 191 1.00 -22.11 15.96
CA VAL A 191 1.74 -22.31 14.70
C VAL A 191 3.23 -22.19 14.95
N THR A 192 4.03 -22.78 14.08
CA THR A 192 5.49 -22.71 14.12
C THR A 192 5.95 -21.69 13.08
N PHE A 193 6.78 -20.73 13.49
CA PHE A 193 7.30 -19.68 12.64
C PHE A 193 8.69 -19.23 13.12
N SER A 194 9.41 -18.53 12.27
CA SER A 194 10.74 -18.00 12.60
C SER A 194 10.87 -16.50 12.39
N THR A 195 9.93 -15.87 11.70
CA THR A 195 10.03 -14.43 11.37
C THR A 195 8.73 -13.71 11.70
N VAL A 196 8.87 -12.55 12.33
CA VAL A 196 7.80 -11.55 12.48
C VAL A 196 8.28 -10.26 11.85
N GLU A 197 7.45 -9.66 11.01
CA GLU A 197 7.76 -8.43 10.29
C GLU A 197 6.55 -7.49 10.33
N THR A 198 6.81 -6.21 10.53
CA THR A 198 5.87 -5.10 10.35
C THR A 198 6.48 -4.09 9.38
N ASP A 199 5.64 -3.30 8.69
CA ASP A 199 6.13 -2.34 7.70
C ASP A 199 5.63 -0.93 8.00
N PHE A 200 6.56 0.01 8.09
CA PHE A 200 6.30 1.39 8.50
C PHE A 200 6.41 2.37 7.34
N LEU A 201 5.55 3.38 7.34
CA LEU A 201 5.63 4.51 6.43
C LEU A 201 6.49 5.62 7.04
N HIS A 202 7.44 6.15 6.26
CA HIS A 202 8.09 7.41 6.52
C HIS A 202 7.69 8.43 5.46
N GLN A 203 7.06 9.53 5.88
CA GLN A 203 6.65 10.63 5.02
C GLN A 203 6.75 11.96 5.76
N LEU A 204 7.95 12.53 5.77
CA LEU A 204 8.30 13.69 6.57
C LEU A 204 7.34 14.86 6.37
N GLY A 205 6.98 15.18 5.13
CA GLY A 205 6.08 16.28 4.77
C GLY A 205 4.65 16.13 5.30
N GLN A 206 4.27 14.97 5.83
CA GLN A 206 2.97 14.70 6.43
C GLN A 206 3.08 14.41 7.93
N TRP A 207 4.24 14.73 8.53
CA TRP A 207 4.54 14.52 9.95
C TRP A 207 4.51 13.04 10.36
N ILE A 208 4.76 12.14 9.39
CA ILE A 208 4.82 10.70 9.59
C ILE A 208 6.28 10.30 9.73
N LEU A 209 6.66 9.96 10.94
CA LEU A 209 8.01 9.59 11.31
C LEU A 209 8.09 8.08 11.60
N LEU A 210 9.28 7.49 11.44
CA LEU A 210 9.51 6.14 11.94
C LEU A 210 9.38 6.14 13.47
N PRO A 211 8.85 5.07 14.08
CA PRO A 211 8.88 4.94 15.54
C PRO A 211 10.33 4.84 16.04
N ARG A 212 10.55 4.94 17.33
CA ARG A 212 11.87 4.71 17.93
C ARG A 212 12.26 3.24 17.90
N SER A 213 11.28 2.40 18.23
CA SER A 213 11.48 0.95 18.24
C SER A 213 10.16 0.20 18.04
N VAL A 214 10.27 -1.05 17.60
CA VAL A 214 9.20 -2.04 17.68
C VAL A 214 9.72 -3.28 18.36
N ARG A 215 8.96 -3.81 19.31
CA ARG A 215 9.25 -5.03 20.04
C ARG A 215 8.21 -6.07 19.79
N TYR A 216 8.66 -7.30 19.56
CA TYR A 216 7.82 -8.48 19.38
C TYR A 216 7.96 -9.43 20.56
N SER A 217 6.85 -9.97 21.02
CA SER A 217 6.79 -11.04 22.02
C SER A 217 5.79 -12.09 21.57
N THR A 218 5.98 -13.34 22.00
CA THR A 218 5.14 -14.47 21.63
C THR A 218 4.54 -15.14 22.85
N SER A 219 3.36 -15.73 22.71
CA SER A 219 2.66 -16.47 23.77
C SER A 219 1.77 -17.56 23.16
N SER A 220 1.57 -18.65 23.92
CA SER A 220 0.57 -19.70 23.57
C SER A 220 -0.77 -19.51 24.30
N ASP A 221 -0.79 -18.75 25.40
CA ASP A 221 -1.96 -18.60 26.29
C ASP A 221 -2.45 -17.13 26.44
N ASN A 222 -1.76 -16.18 25.81
CA ASN A 222 -2.02 -14.73 25.94
C ASN A 222 -1.80 -14.17 27.37
N ALA A 223 -1.08 -14.88 28.23
CA ALA A 223 -0.77 -14.49 29.60
C ALA A 223 0.75 -14.42 29.82
N ASP A 224 1.44 -15.51 29.54
CA ASP A 224 2.90 -15.59 29.67
C ASP A 224 3.59 -15.23 28.35
N TRP A 225 4.38 -14.16 28.35
CA TRP A 225 5.02 -13.60 27.16
C TRP A 225 6.52 -13.84 27.14
N THR A 226 7.00 -14.40 26.05
CA THR A 226 8.42 -14.60 25.77
C THR A 226 8.89 -13.55 24.76
N PRO A 227 9.97 -12.80 25.03
CA PRO A 227 10.56 -11.90 24.05
C PRO A 227 10.95 -12.64 22.76
N PHE A 228 10.54 -12.10 21.60
CA PHE A 228 10.92 -12.63 20.30
C PHE A 228 12.05 -11.82 19.67
N GLY A 229 11.99 -10.49 19.79
CA GLY A 229 13.03 -9.58 19.35
C GLY A 229 12.57 -8.13 19.23
N GLN A 230 13.50 -7.27 18.81
CA GLN A 230 13.27 -5.83 18.71
C GLN A 230 14.01 -5.25 17.51
N VAL A 231 13.44 -4.22 16.89
CA VAL A 231 14.10 -3.38 15.90
C VAL A 231 14.08 -1.94 16.40
N GLU A 232 15.22 -1.27 16.32
CA GLU A 232 15.35 0.16 16.59
C GLU A 232 15.51 0.92 15.28
N PHE A 233 14.91 2.10 15.18
CA PHE A 233 15.01 2.94 14.02
C PHE A 233 15.88 4.15 14.32
N PRO A 234 16.91 4.41 13.50
CA PRO A 234 17.63 5.66 13.57
C PRO A 234 16.70 6.81 13.13
N GLU A 235 17.00 8.00 13.62
CA GLU A 235 16.34 9.21 13.19
C GLU A 235 16.54 9.41 11.68
N ASP A 236 15.45 9.58 10.93
CA ASP A 236 15.48 9.77 9.49
C ASP A 236 14.90 11.14 9.11
N GLN A 237 15.75 12.02 8.59
CA GLN A 237 15.39 13.38 8.14
C GLN A 237 15.19 13.46 6.62
N SER A 238 15.15 12.33 5.94
CA SER A 238 15.01 12.31 4.48
C SER A 238 13.60 12.70 4.03
N VAL A 239 13.53 13.44 2.95
CA VAL A 239 12.26 13.93 2.37
C VAL A 239 11.51 12.86 1.55
N PRO A 240 12.19 11.95 0.80
CA PRO A 240 11.47 10.95 0.01
C PRO A 240 10.62 10.03 0.88
N VAL A 241 9.45 9.65 0.35
CA VAL A 241 8.58 8.64 0.98
C VAL A 241 9.31 7.30 1.01
N LYS A 242 9.30 6.63 2.16
CA LYS A 242 9.92 5.31 2.35
C LYS A 242 8.95 4.34 3.00
N PHE A 243 9.08 3.08 2.61
CA PHE A 243 8.48 1.93 3.30
C PHE A 243 9.62 1.18 3.99
N VAL A 244 9.55 1.10 5.31
CA VAL A 244 10.66 0.59 6.13
C VAL A 244 10.20 -0.65 6.90
N PRO A 245 10.62 -1.85 6.47
CA PRO A 245 10.28 -3.08 7.17
C PRO A 245 11.07 -3.20 8.47
N ALA A 246 10.41 -3.71 9.50
CA ALA A 246 11.00 -4.12 10.76
C ALA A 246 10.81 -5.63 10.90
N ALA A 247 11.83 -6.39 10.54
CA ALA A 247 11.82 -7.83 10.57
C ALA A 247 12.72 -8.37 11.67
N VAL A 248 12.23 -9.31 12.45
CA VAL A 248 13.03 -10.12 13.37
C VAL A 248 12.90 -11.58 12.97
N THR A 249 14.05 -12.24 12.82
CA THR A 249 14.11 -13.67 12.55
C THR A 249 14.83 -14.37 13.72
N ALA A 250 14.13 -15.29 14.37
CA ALA A 250 14.69 -16.11 15.44
C ALA A 250 15.66 -17.15 14.90
N ALA A 251 16.71 -17.47 15.65
CA ALA A 251 17.70 -18.48 15.27
C ALA A 251 17.09 -19.90 15.16
N GLN A 252 16.03 -20.17 15.91
CA GLN A 252 15.25 -21.41 15.86
C GLN A 252 13.78 -21.05 15.76
N PRO A 253 12.96 -21.82 15.00
CA PRO A 253 11.53 -21.60 14.92
C PRO A 253 10.89 -21.68 16.33
N VAL A 254 9.94 -20.80 16.58
CA VAL A 254 9.15 -20.79 17.82
C VAL A 254 7.74 -21.27 17.53
N ARG A 255 7.09 -21.84 18.55
CA ARG A 255 5.69 -22.25 18.46
C ARG A 255 4.85 -21.38 19.38
N ALA A 256 3.90 -20.64 18.82
CA ALA A 256 3.01 -19.77 19.57
C ALA A 256 1.69 -19.54 18.84
N ARG A 257 0.66 -19.09 19.56
CA ARG A 257 -0.62 -18.65 19.02
C ARG A 257 -0.70 -17.12 18.93
N TYR A 258 -0.08 -16.43 19.85
CA TYR A 258 -0.20 -14.97 19.96
C TYR A 258 1.13 -14.30 19.67
N VAL A 259 1.08 -13.21 18.91
CA VAL A 259 2.20 -12.29 18.69
C VAL A 259 1.80 -10.92 19.20
N LYS A 260 2.51 -10.41 20.22
CA LYS A 260 2.32 -9.04 20.70
C LYS A 260 3.32 -8.14 20.00
N VAL A 261 2.83 -6.99 19.54
CA VAL A 261 3.60 -5.92 18.92
C VAL A 261 3.48 -4.68 19.80
N GLU A 262 4.61 -4.17 20.26
CA GLU A 262 4.72 -2.96 21.09
C GLU A 262 5.60 -1.95 20.36
N ILE A 263 5.09 -0.75 20.12
CA ILE A 263 5.73 0.28 19.29
C ILE A 263 5.95 1.52 20.13
N GLU A 264 7.21 1.95 20.26
CA GLU A 264 7.56 3.21 20.89
C GLU A 264 7.55 4.34 19.84
N GLY A 265 6.48 5.14 19.82
CA GLY A 265 6.31 6.23 18.87
C GLY A 265 7.19 7.45 19.19
N VAL A 266 7.56 8.20 18.16
CA VAL A 266 8.00 9.60 18.33
C VAL A 266 6.75 10.43 18.55
N LYS A 267 6.56 10.96 19.77
CA LYS A 267 5.29 11.57 20.19
C LYS A 267 5.10 12.98 19.66
N THR A 268 6.21 13.71 19.53
CA THR A 268 6.21 15.10 19.02
C THR A 268 7.30 15.27 17.99
N CYS A 269 7.03 16.11 17.02
CA CYS A 269 8.01 16.47 16.00
C CYS A 269 9.30 17.00 16.65
N PRO A 270 10.47 16.44 16.30
CA PRO A 270 11.76 16.81 16.90
C PRO A 270 12.19 18.23 16.50
N PRO A 271 13.22 18.79 17.19
CA PRO A 271 13.66 20.18 16.98
C PRO A 271 14.07 20.55 15.55
N TRP A 272 14.52 19.59 14.77
CA TRP A 272 14.92 19.80 13.36
C TRP A 272 13.73 19.81 12.39
N HIS A 273 12.54 19.33 12.82
CA HIS A 273 11.36 19.26 11.99
C HIS A 273 10.61 20.59 11.97
N TYR A 274 10.09 21.03 10.83
CA TYR A 274 9.37 22.29 10.70
C TYR A 274 8.10 22.40 11.57
N GLY A 275 7.51 21.25 11.98
CA GLY A 275 6.39 21.17 12.91
C GLY A 275 6.83 20.92 14.37
N VAL A 276 8.02 21.38 14.78
CA VAL A 276 8.61 21.13 16.09
C VAL A 276 7.61 21.30 17.24
N GLY A 277 7.55 20.33 18.14
CA GLY A 277 6.68 20.32 19.31
C GLY A 277 5.22 19.94 19.05
N CYS A 278 4.77 19.88 17.82
CA CYS A 278 3.44 19.37 17.47
C CYS A 278 3.40 17.83 17.52
N PRO A 279 2.23 17.22 17.79
CA PRO A 279 2.08 15.77 17.69
C PRO A 279 2.47 15.27 16.30
N CYS A 280 3.23 14.19 16.23
CA CYS A 280 3.54 13.51 14.98
C CYS A 280 2.92 12.12 14.95
N TRP A 281 2.95 11.51 13.78
CA TRP A 281 2.37 10.21 13.48
C TRP A 281 3.44 9.15 13.29
N PHE A 282 3.10 7.90 13.58
CA PHE A 282 3.67 6.76 12.88
C PHE A 282 2.54 5.93 12.24
N PHE A 283 2.87 5.27 11.15
CA PHE A 283 1.94 4.45 10.39
C PHE A 283 2.51 3.06 10.14
N LEU A 284 1.66 2.07 10.32
CA LEU A 284 1.90 0.65 10.10
C LEU A 284 0.84 0.11 9.14
N ASP A 285 1.17 -0.82 8.24
CA ASP A 285 0.16 -1.40 7.35
C ASP A 285 -0.12 -2.89 7.55
N GLU A 286 0.90 -3.72 7.66
CA GLU A 286 0.70 -5.16 7.69
C GLU A 286 1.64 -5.84 8.68
N VAL A 287 1.15 -6.90 9.33
CA VAL A 287 1.93 -7.82 10.14
C VAL A 287 2.10 -9.13 9.38
N THR A 288 3.35 -9.52 9.17
CA THR A 288 3.70 -10.78 8.51
C THR A 288 4.36 -11.73 9.49
N VAL A 289 3.86 -12.97 9.56
CA VAL A 289 4.42 -14.08 10.37
C VAL A 289 4.78 -15.22 9.44
N LYS A 290 6.05 -15.66 9.46
CA LYS A 290 6.58 -16.70 8.55
C LYS A 290 7.39 -17.77 9.28
#